data_ca92a9eabc37404e54545cc44402b72b
#
_entry.id   ca92a9eabc37404e54545cc44402b72b
#
_cell.length_a   1.000
_cell.length_b   1.000
_cell.length_c   1.000
_cell.angle_alpha   90.00
_cell.angle_beta   90.00
_cell.angle_gamma   90.00
#
_symmetry.space_group_name_H-M   'P 1'
#
loop_
_entity.id
_entity.type
_entity.pdbx_description
1 polymer ?
#
loop_
_entity_poly.entity_id
_entity_poly.type
_entity_poly.pdbx_seq_one_letter_code
_entity_poly.pdbx_strand_id
1 'polypeptide(L)'
;MKQTKTTKIALVSLLTALSVVLGYFLKIPTPTGILTLLDAGVFFAAFYFGSREGAVVGGLASFLIDLLSGYPQWMFFSLVNHGLQGFFAGFKGKSQWLGLILATIAMVGGYALGSTLMNGWAAALPEILPNFMQNMVGMIVGFILSQSIKKIKEYSSKISSNHVSFHLQPQKQCFEQPAASFLV
;
A
#
# COMPACT_ATOMS: atom_id res chain seq x y z
N MET A 1 4.34 -18.82 -2.91
CA MET A 1 4.75 -18.60 -4.32
C MET A 1 5.52 -17.29 -4.42
N LYS A 2 6.76 -17.30 -4.95
CA LYS A 2 7.49 -16.05 -5.27
C LYS A 2 6.76 -15.38 -6.44
N GLN A 3 6.34 -14.13 -6.27
CA GLN A 3 5.76 -13.35 -7.37
C GLN A 3 6.82 -13.13 -8.46
N THR A 4 6.48 -13.35 -9.72
CA THR A 4 7.35 -13.02 -10.85
C THR A 4 7.52 -11.52 -10.96
N LYS A 5 8.59 -11.06 -11.59
CA LYS A 5 8.82 -9.61 -11.84
C LYS A 5 7.64 -8.99 -12.60
N THR A 6 7.13 -9.69 -13.60
CA THR A 6 5.99 -9.25 -14.43
C THR A 6 4.72 -9.08 -13.59
N THR A 7 4.38 -10.07 -12.74
CA THR A 7 3.22 -9.99 -11.84
C THR A 7 3.34 -8.80 -10.89
N LYS A 8 4.53 -8.55 -10.36
CA LYS A 8 4.76 -7.43 -9.45
C LYS A 8 4.57 -6.08 -10.14
N ILE A 9 5.09 -5.92 -11.36
CA ILE A 9 4.90 -4.71 -12.17
C ILE A 9 3.41 -4.50 -12.45
N ALA A 10 2.68 -5.52 -12.90
CA ALA A 10 1.25 -5.43 -13.16
C ALA A 10 0.44 -5.00 -11.93
N LEU A 11 0.74 -5.58 -10.76
CA LEU A 11 0.08 -5.20 -9.50
C LEU A 11 0.38 -3.77 -9.07
N VAL A 12 1.62 -3.31 -9.21
CA VAL A 12 2.02 -1.94 -8.89
C VAL A 12 1.32 -0.96 -9.84
N SER A 13 1.26 -1.26 -11.14
CA SER A 13 0.56 -0.42 -12.13
C SER A 13 -0.95 -0.35 -11.85
N LEU A 14 -1.58 -1.49 -11.54
CA LEU A 14 -3.00 -1.54 -11.18
C LEU A 14 -3.27 -0.74 -9.90
N LEU A 15 -2.41 -0.86 -8.89
CA LEU A 15 -2.54 -0.13 -7.64
C LEU A 15 -2.33 1.38 -7.84
N THR A 16 -1.39 1.77 -8.71
CA THR A 16 -1.21 3.18 -9.10
C THR A 16 -2.49 3.72 -9.74
N ALA A 17 -3.06 3.01 -10.72
CA ALA A 17 -4.30 3.41 -11.37
C ALA A 17 -5.48 3.50 -10.38
N LEU A 18 -5.63 2.51 -9.49
CA LEU A 18 -6.65 2.52 -8.45
C LEU A 18 -6.48 3.71 -7.48
N SER A 19 -5.24 4.02 -7.09
CA SER A 19 -4.92 5.17 -6.24
C SER A 19 -5.30 6.49 -6.91
N VAL A 20 -5.04 6.63 -8.21
CA VAL A 20 -5.48 7.81 -9.00
C VAL A 20 -7.00 7.90 -9.02
N VAL A 21 -7.70 6.80 -9.30
CA VAL A 21 -9.17 6.78 -9.33
C VAL A 21 -9.75 7.18 -7.97
N LEU A 22 -9.30 6.55 -6.88
CA LEU A 22 -9.74 6.90 -5.52
C LEU A 22 -9.46 8.37 -5.19
N GLY A 23 -8.27 8.85 -5.51
CA GLY A 23 -7.90 10.23 -5.28
C GLY A 23 -8.73 11.21 -6.14
N TYR A 24 -9.07 10.86 -7.37
CA TYR A 24 -9.85 11.71 -8.26
C TYR A 24 -11.30 11.86 -7.82
N PHE A 25 -11.94 10.77 -7.42
CA PHE A 25 -13.35 10.79 -6.98
C PHE A 25 -13.52 11.22 -5.52
N LEU A 26 -12.53 10.95 -4.67
CA LEU A 26 -12.55 11.28 -3.24
C LEU A 26 -11.54 12.40 -2.96
N LYS A 27 -11.79 13.58 -3.54
CA LYS A 27 -10.97 14.77 -3.36
C LYS A 27 -11.75 15.92 -2.73
N ILE A 28 -11.08 16.69 -1.89
CA ILE A 28 -11.57 17.91 -1.27
C ILE A 28 -10.67 19.04 -1.74
N PRO A 29 -11.21 20.03 -2.49
CA PRO A 29 -10.43 21.20 -2.89
C PRO A 29 -9.96 22.00 -1.67
N THR A 30 -8.73 22.49 -1.71
CA THR A 30 -8.17 23.44 -0.76
C THR A 30 -7.83 24.75 -1.47
N PRO A 31 -7.52 25.83 -0.75
CA PRO A 31 -7.16 27.10 -1.39
C PRO A 31 -5.96 27.02 -2.34
N THR A 32 -5.03 26.09 -2.14
CA THR A 32 -3.80 25.96 -2.92
C THR A 32 -3.69 24.67 -3.71
N GLY A 33 -4.54 23.66 -3.43
CA GLY A 33 -4.47 22.34 -4.07
C GLY A 33 -5.68 21.46 -3.80
N ILE A 34 -5.43 20.17 -3.57
CA ILE A 34 -6.46 19.15 -3.28
C ILE A 34 -6.00 18.20 -2.17
N LEU A 35 -6.92 17.81 -1.31
CA LEU A 35 -6.77 16.66 -0.42
C LEU A 35 -7.44 15.44 -1.02
N THR A 36 -6.83 14.27 -0.90
CA THR A 36 -7.30 13.06 -1.58
C THR A 36 -7.16 11.82 -0.73
N LEU A 37 -7.88 10.74 -1.07
CA LEU A 37 -7.69 9.41 -0.47
C LEU A 37 -6.59 8.59 -1.19
N LEU A 38 -5.78 9.21 -2.04
CA LEU A 38 -4.67 8.60 -2.76
C LEU A 38 -3.67 7.93 -1.81
N ASP A 39 -3.41 8.55 -0.65
CA ASP A 39 -2.43 8.07 0.34
C ASP A 39 -2.73 6.67 0.87
N ALA A 40 -4.01 6.24 0.88
CA ALA A 40 -4.36 4.88 1.25
C ALA A 40 -3.68 3.84 0.34
N GLY A 41 -3.64 4.12 -0.96
CA GLY A 41 -2.92 3.28 -1.94
C GLY A 41 -1.42 3.34 -1.79
N VAL A 42 -0.86 4.52 -1.49
CA VAL A 42 0.58 4.71 -1.24
C VAL A 42 1.03 3.90 -0.03
N PHE A 43 0.37 4.06 1.12
CA PHE A 43 0.67 3.32 2.34
C PHE A 43 0.41 1.82 2.19
N PHE A 44 -0.66 1.44 1.49
CA PHE A 44 -0.91 0.03 1.17
C PHE A 44 0.26 -0.58 0.38
N ALA A 45 0.71 0.08 -0.68
CA ALA A 45 1.84 -0.37 -1.49
C ALA A 45 3.12 -0.49 -0.65
N ALA A 46 3.40 0.52 0.19
CA ALA A 46 4.55 0.55 1.08
C ALA A 46 4.53 -0.59 2.10
N PHE A 47 3.41 -0.82 2.80
CA PHE A 47 3.29 -1.85 3.83
C PHE A 47 3.23 -3.27 3.27
N TYR A 48 2.66 -3.44 2.09
CA TYR A 48 2.50 -4.77 1.48
C TYR A 48 3.71 -5.19 0.64
N PHE A 49 4.17 -4.32 -0.25
CA PHE A 49 5.28 -4.62 -1.17
C PHE A 49 6.63 -4.12 -0.67
N GLY A 50 6.69 -2.93 -0.06
CA GLY A 50 7.90 -2.32 0.48
C GLY A 50 8.21 -0.94 -0.10
N SER A 51 9.38 -0.38 0.24
CA SER A 51 9.78 1.00 -0.04
C SER A 51 9.78 1.37 -1.51
N ARG A 52 10.30 0.50 -2.39
CA ARG A 52 10.39 0.80 -3.83
C ARG A 52 9.02 0.93 -4.47
N GLU A 53 8.13 0.00 -4.17
CA GLU A 53 6.78 -0.04 -4.72
C GLU A 53 5.92 1.08 -4.14
N GLY A 54 6.07 1.37 -2.85
CA GLY A 54 5.45 2.54 -2.21
C GLY A 54 5.85 3.84 -2.88
N ALA A 55 7.16 4.02 -3.16
CA ALA A 55 7.67 5.19 -3.87
C ALA A 55 7.11 5.33 -5.29
N VAL A 56 7.05 4.23 -6.03
CA VAL A 56 6.53 4.23 -7.42
C VAL A 56 5.04 4.56 -7.43
N VAL A 57 4.24 3.89 -6.59
CA VAL A 57 2.79 4.15 -6.49
C VAL A 57 2.55 5.58 -6.04
N GLY A 58 3.22 6.03 -4.97
CA GLY A 58 3.05 7.38 -4.43
C GLY A 58 3.41 8.45 -5.45
N GLY A 59 4.60 8.38 -6.01
CA GLY A 59 5.08 9.38 -6.97
C GLY A 59 4.24 9.43 -8.24
N LEU A 60 4.00 8.29 -8.89
CA LEU A 60 3.25 8.27 -10.15
C LEU A 60 1.77 8.62 -9.97
N ALA A 61 1.13 8.10 -8.92
CA ALA A 61 -0.29 8.38 -8.69
C ALA A 61 -0.52 9.86 -8.38
N SER A 62 0.31 10.48 -7.54
CA SER A 62 0.19 11.89 -7.19
C SER A 62 0.50 12.82 -8.37
N PHE A 63 1.52 12.49 -9.17
CA PHE A 63 1.80 13.21 -10.40
C PHE A 63 0.60 13.20 -11.36
N LEU A 64 0.02 12.02 -11.58
CA LEU A 64 -1.13 11.87 -12.50
C LEU A 64 -2.38 12.56 -11.98
N ILE A 65 -2.66 12.49 -10.67
CA ILE A 65 -3.87 13.12 -10.15
C ILE A 65 -3.81 14.65 -10.21
N ASP A 66 -2.66 15.25 -9.98
CA ASP A 66 -2.50 16.70 -10.09
C ASP A 66 -2.70 17.15 -11.53
N LEU A 67 -2.14 16.42 -12.49
CA LEU A 67 -2.32 16.70 -13.91
C LEU A 67 -3.80 16.58 -14.32
N LEU A 68 -4.47 15.50 -13.91
CA LEU A 68 -5.88 15.24 -14.25
C LEU A 68 -6.85 16.16 -13.50
N SER A 69 -6.48 16.66 -12.33
CA SER A 69 -7.32 17.55 -11.51
C SER A 69 -7.14 19.03 -11.82
N GLY A 70 -6.23 19.39 -12.74
CA GLY A 70 -6.01 20.78 -13.16
C GLY A 70 -5.03 21.55 -12.24
N TYR A 71 -4.15 20.84 -11.54
CA TYR A 71 -3.11 21.41 -10.67
C TYR A 71 -1.69 21.06 -11.16
N PRO A 72 -1.35 21.29 -12.45
CA PRO A 72 -0.06 20.86 -13.01
C PRO A 72 1.16 21.50 -12.33
N GLN A 73 0.99 22.64 -11.66
CA GLN A 73 2.05 23.31 -10.90
C GLN A 73 2.51 22.46 -9.69
N TRP A 74 1.66 21.57 -9.18
CA TRP A 74 1.97 20.69 -8.06
C TRP A 74 2.59 19.36 -8.47
N MET A 75 2.42 18.91 -9.72
CA MET A 75 2.71 17.54 -10.16
C MET A 75 4.13 17.06 -9.82
N PHE A 76 5.15 17.93 -9.92
CA PHE A 76 6.53 17.56 -9.58
C PHE A 76 6.78 17.57 -8.07
N PHE A 77 6.17 18.48 -7.34
CA PHE A 77 6.21 18.48 -5.87
C PHE A 77 5.54 17.20 -5.33
N SER A 78 4.37 16.88 -5.84
CA SER A 78 3.62 15.68 -5.45
C SER A 78 4.36 14.39 -5.82
N LEU A 79 4.98 14.32 -7.01
CA LEU A 79 5.84 13.21 -7.41
C LEU A 79 6.91 12.92 -6.35
N VAL A 80 7.61 13.96 -5.91
CA VAL A 80 8.70 13.84 -4.94
C VAL A 80 8.16 13.55 -3.54
N ASN A 81 7.17 14.32 -3.07
CA ASN A 81 6.66 14.22 -1.71
C ASN A 81 5.98 12.87 -1.44
N HIS A 82 5.06 12.43 -2.30
CA HIS A 82 4.43 11.11 -2.17
C HIS A 82 5.37 9.96 -2.52
N GLY A 83 6.34 10.19 -3.41
CA GLY A 83 7.41 9.24 -3.67
C GLY A 83 8.25 8.98 -2.41
N LEU A 84 8.70 10.02 -1.72
CA LEU A 84 9.42 9.93 -0.46
C LEU A 84 8.55 9.37 0.66
N GLN A 85 7.28 9.82 0.77
CA GLN A 85 6.32 9.27 1.71
C GLN A 85 6.20 7.75 1.58
N GLY A 86 5.95 7.25 0.37
CA GLY A 86 5.84 5.82 0.10
C GLY A 86 7.15 5.06 0.31
N PHE A 87 8.29 5.67 -0.03
CA PHE A 87 9.60 5.10 0.22
C PHE A 87 9.87 4.87 1.71
N PHE A 88 9.70 5.90 2.52
CA PHE A 88 9.95 5.84 3.96
C PHE A 88 8.92 4.95 4.68
N ALA A 89 7.63 5.04 4.32
CA ALA A 89 6.58 4.19 4.88
C ALA A 89 6.83 2.69 4.66
N GLY A 90 7.59 2.33 3.64
CA GLY A 90 7.95 0.95 3.33
C GLY A 90 9.09 0.37 4.17
N PHE A 91 9.66 1.11 5.10
CA PHE A 91 10.68 0.60 6.04
C PHE A 91 10.09 -0.52 6.90
N LYS A 92 10.91 -1.51 7.26
CA LYS A 92 10.47 -2.70 7.98
C LYS A 92 11.27 -2.93 9.26
N GLY A 93 10.69 -3.73 10.16
CA GLY A 93 11.33 -4.09 11.43
C GLY A 93 11.49 -2.88 12.35
N LYS A 94 12.63 -2.76 13.01
CA LYS A 94 12.89 -1.68 13.98
C LYS A 94 12.88 -0.28 13.37
N SER A 95 13.15 -0.15 12.07
CA SER A 95 13.17 1.13 11.36
C SER A 95 11.78 1.60 10.91
N GLN A 96 10.74 0.80 11.11
CA GLN A 96 9.38 1.13 10.64
C GLN A 96 8.86 2.43 11.24
N TRP A 97 9.01 2.63 12.55
CA TRP A 97 8.57 3.86 13.22
C TRP A 97 9.29 5.10 12.70
N LEU A 98 10.61 4.99 12.51
CA LEU A 98 11.39 6.07 11.90
C LEU A 98 10.89 6.34 10.47
N GLY A 99 10.60 5.30 9.70
CA GLY A 99 10.06 5.42 8.35
C GLY A 99 8.72 6.16 8.33
N LEU A 100 7.80 5.87 9.25
CA LEU A 100 6.50 6.56 9.33
C LEU A 100 6.65 8.04 9.73
N ILE A 101 7.57 8.36 10.63
CA ILE A 101 7.88 9.75 10.98
C ILE A 101 8.44 10.49 9.76
N LEU A 102 9.42 9.90 9.06
CA LEU A 102 10.02 10.50 7.86
C LEU A 102 9.00 10.62 6.72
N ALA A 103 8.09 9.66 6.55
CA ALA A 103 7.00 9.73 5.58
C ALA A 103 6.08 10.92 5.87
N THR A 104 5.71 11.12 7.14
CA THR A 104 4.89 12.25 7.57
C THR A 104 5.61 13.59 7.37
N ILE A 105 6.90 13.67 7.70
CA ILE A 105 7.71 14.88 7.48
C ILE A 105 7.83 15.18 5.98
N ALA A 106 8.07 14.17 5.15
CA ALA A 106 8.15 14.34 3.69
C ALA A 106 6.84 14.89 3.13
N MET A 107 5.70 14.32 3.54
CA MET A 107 4.38 14.73 3.08
C MET A 107 4.05 16.15 3.56
N VAL A 108 3.98 16.37 4.86
CA VAL A 108 3.54 17.66 5.44
C VAL A 108 4.57 18.77 5.20
N GLY A 109 5.83 18.49 5.44
CA GLY A 109 6.92 19.44 5.27
C GLY A 109 7.16 19.79 3.80
N GLY A 110 7.10 18.79 2.91
CA GLY A 110 7.28 19.00 1.47
C GLY A 110 6.18 19.88 0.87
N TYR A 111 4.91 19.65 1.24
CA TYR A 111 3.81 20.50 0.78
C TYR A 111 3.87 21.89 1.42
N ALA A 112 4.20 22.02 2.70
CA ALA A 112 4.40 23.33 3.33
C ALA A 112 5.52 24.13 2.66
N LEU A 113 6.63 23.46 2.31
CA LEU A 113 7.72 24.09 1.57
C LEU A 113 7.28 24.53 0.16
N GLY A 114 6.62 23.62 -0.60
CA GLY A 114 6.11 23.91 -1.93
C GLY A 114 5.12 25.08 -1.94
N SER A 115 4.16 25.08 -0.99
CA SER A 115 3.20 26.16 -0.83
C SER A 115 3.88 27.48 -0.47
N THR A 116 4.88 27.44 0.42
CA THR A 116 5.66 28.64 0.77
C THR A 116 6.39 29.23 -0.43
N LEU A 117 7.01 28.37 -1.26
CA LEU A 117 7.75 28.81 -2.45
C LEU A 117 6.84 29.38 -3.55
N MET A 118 5.65 28.80 -3.72
CA MET A 118 4.72 29.21 -4.78
C MET A 118 3.80 30.35 -4.36
N ASN A 119 3.33 30.36 -3.11
CA ASN A 119 2.24 31.23 -2.66
C ASN A 119 2.59 32.03 -1.39
N GLY A 120 3.78 31.84 -0.82
CA GLY A 120 4.22 32.48 0.40
C GLY A 120 3.81 31.73 1.69
N TRP A 121 4.48 32.06 2.79
CA TRP A 121 4.31 31.40 4.09
C TRP A 121 2.87 31.42 4.62
N ALA A 122 2.16 32.54 4.43
CA ALA A 122 0.78 32.69 4.87
C ALA A 122 -0.17 31.65 4.22
N ALA A 123 0.10 31.22 2.99
CA ALA A 123 -0.67 30.20 2.28
C ALA A 123 -0.29 28.80 2.73
N ALA A 124 0.91 28.56 3.22
CA ALA A 124 1.36 27.25 3.68
C ALA A 124 0.74 26.84 5.03
N LEU A 125 0.52 27.80 5.93
CA LEU A 125 0.02 27.50 7.30
C LEU A 125 -1.30 26.75 7.33
N PRO A 126 -2.35 27.13 6.60
CA PRO A 126 -3.63 26.41 6.61
C PRO A 126 -3.55 25.04 5.97
N GLU A 127 -2.52 24.72 5.18
CA GLU A 127 -2.34 23.43 4.52
C GLU A 127 -1.68 22.37 5.43
N ILE A 128 -1.01 22.77 6.51
CA ILE A 128 -0.28 21.84 7.39
C ILE A 128 -1.21 20.81 8.00
N LEU A 129 -2.30 21.28 8.66
CA LEU A 129 -3.23 20.37 9.34
C LEU A 129 -3.98 19.45 8.36
N PRO A 130 -4.56 19.93 7.25
CA PRO A 130 -5.16 19.10 6.24
C PRO A 130 -4.20 18.00 5.69
N ASN A 131 -2.98 18.37 5.30
CA ASN A 131 -1.99 17.41 4.80
C ASN A 131 -1.60 16.36 5.87
N PHE A 132 -1.49 16.79 7.14
CA PHE A 132 -1.26 15.85 8.24
C PHE A 132 -2.44 14.88 8.40
N MET A 133 -3.68 15.37 8.37
CA MET A 133 -4.87 14.52 8.45
C MET A 133 -4.97 13.54 7.30
N GLN A 134 -4.72 14.00 6.07
CA GLN A 134 -4.66 13.15 4.88
C GLN A 134 -3.64 12.02 5.04
N ASN A 135 -2.43 12.35 5.47
CA ASN A 135 -1.36 11.37 5.72
C ASN A 135 -1.77 10.34 6.80
N MET A 136 -2.39 10.78 7.91
CA MET A 136 -2.84 9.86 8.97
C MET A 136 -3.96 8.94 8.50
N VAL A 137 -4.99 9.46 7.84
CA VAL A 137 -6.08 8.66 7.29
C VAL A 137 -5.56 7.66 6.28
N GLY A 138 -4.70 8.08 5.35
CA GLY A 138 -4.06 7.19 4.37
C GLY A 138 -3.26 6.08 5.03
N MET A 139 -2.49 6.41 6.07
CA MET A 139 -1.69 5.45 6.84
C MET A 139 -2.57 4.39 7.51
N ILE A 140 -3.64 4.80 8.20
CA ILE A 140 -4.57 3.90 8.89
C ILE A 140 -5.26 2.98 7.88
N VAL A 141 -5.84 3.53 6.82
CA VAL A 141 -6.54 2.75 5.78
C VAL A 141 -5.58 1.81 5.07
N GLY A 142 -4.42 2.28 4.65
CA GLY A 142 -3.39 1.46 4.00
C GLY A 142 -2.88 0.33 4.88
N PHE A 143 -2.73 0.58 6.19
CA PHE A 143 -2.34 -0.46 7.16
C PHE A 143 -3.43 -1.53 7.30
N ILE A 144 -4.69 -1.14 7.51
CA ILE A 144 -5.82 -2.08 7.63
C ILE A 144 -5.93 -2.95 6.38
N LEU A 145 -5.91 -2.36 5.18
CA LEU A 145 -5.96 -3.08 3.92
C LEU A 145 -4.79 -4.06 3.76
N SER A 146 -3.58 -3.62 4.09
CA SER A 146 -2.38 -4.45 4.01
C SER A 146 -2.47 -5.68 4.93
N GLN A 147 -2.93 -5.50 6.17
CA GLN A 147 -3.09 -6.60 7.12
C GLN A 147 -4.21 -7.56 6.71
N SER A 148 -5.33 -7.03 6.23
CA SER A 148 -6.46 -7.83 5.77
C SER A 148 -6.06 -8.77 4.63
N ILE A 149 -5.36 -8.26 3.61
CA ILE A 149 -4.89 -9.08 2.49
C ILE A 149 -3.86 -10.12 2.93
N LYS A 150 -2.95 -9.79 3.85
CA LYS A 150 -1.99 -10.75 4.41
C LYS A 150 -2.70 -11.91 5.11
N LYS A 151 -3.72 -11.63 5.93
CA LYS A 151 -4.53 -12.63 6.64
C LYS A 151 -5.29 -13.53 5.66
N ILE A 152 -5.95 -12.97 4.64
CA ILE A 152 -6.67 -13.74 3.62
C ILE A 152 -5.72 -14.70 2.90
N LYS A 153 -4.54 -14.22 2.52
CA LYS A 153 -3.53 -15.05 1.85
C LYS A 153 -3.02 -16.19 2.73
N GLU A 154 -2.79 -15.93 4.02
CA GLU A 154 -2.39 -16.96 4.98
C GLU A 154 -3.48 -18.02 5.16
N TYR A 155 -4.74 -17.60 5.30
CA TYR A 155 -5.89 -18.50 5.41
C TYR A 155 -6.06 -19.38 4.17
N SER A 156 -5.99 -18.78 2.99
CA SER A 156 -6.04 -19.51 1.71
C SER A 156 -4.92 -20.54 1.58
N SER A 157 -3.71 -20.22 2.02
CA SER A 157 -2.58 -21.16 1.99
C SER A 157 -2.78 -22.36 2.94
N LYS A 158 -3.36 -22.12 4.13
CA LYS A 158 -3.69 -23.19 5.09
C LYS A 158 -4.75 -24.14 4.56
N ILE A 159 -5.81 -23.63 3.92
CA ILE A 159 -6.84 -24.46 3.28
C ILE A 159 -6.21 -25.35 2.20
N SER A 160 -5.41 -24.77 1.31
CA SER A 160 -4.74 -25.50 0.24
C SER A 160 -3.83 -26.62 0.78
N SER A 161 -3.08 -26.37 1.86
CA SER A 161 -2.20 -27.38 2.47
C SER A 161 -3.00 -28.53 3.11
N ASN A 162 -4.12 -28.24 3.77
CA ASN A 162 -4.98 -29.24 4.39
C ASN A 162 -5.65 -30.13 3.32
N HIS A 163 -6.10 -29.57 2.20
CA HIS A 163 -6.64 -30.34 1.08
C HIS A 163 -5.62 -31.30 0.47
N VAL A 164 -4.39 -30.85 0.28
CA VAL A 164 -3.29 -31.69 -0.22
C VAL A 164 -2.98 -32.82 0.75
N SER A 165 -2.94 -32.55 2.06
CA SER A 165 -2.67 -33.56 3.10
C SER A 165 -3.78 -34.61 3.17
N PHE A 166 -5.04 -34.23 2.96
CA PHE A 166 -6.16 -35.18 2.97
C PHE A 166 -6.12 -36.12 1.77
N HIS A 167 -5.71 -35.65 0.60
CA HIS A 167 -5.59 -36.50 -0.60
C HIS A 167 -4.33 -37.37 -0.63
N LEU A 168 -3.33 -37.07 0.21
CA LEU A 168 -2.08 -37.86 0.27
C LEU A 168 -2.01 -38.83 1.43
N GLN A 169 -3.11 -39.06 2.20
CA GLN A 169 -3.16 -40.16 3.12
C GLN A 169 -3.25 -41.47 2.29
N PRO A 170 -2.20 -42.32 2.29
CA PRO A 170 -2.28 -43.60 1.61
C PRO A 170 -3.39 -44.42 2.29
N GLN A 171 -4.21 -45.09 1.50
CA GLN A 171 -5.11 -46.16 1.96
C GLN A 171 -4.29 -47.31 2.55
N LYS A 172 -3.61 -47.10 3.69
CA LYS A 172 -2.87 -48.16 4.39
C LYS A 172 -3.74 -49.02 5.32
N GLN A 173 -5.05 -48.87 5.31
CA GLN A 173 -5.93 -49.57 6.25
C GLN A 173 -6.81 -50.65 5.65
N CYS A 174 -6.59 -51.10 4.39
CA CYS A 174 -7.38 -52.20 3.82
C CYS A 174 -6.62 -53.53 3.60
N PHE A 175 -5.40 -53.70 4.10
CA PHE A 175 -4.64 -54.96 3.86
C PHE A 175 -4.00 -55.55 5.11
N GLU A 176 -4.57 -55.39 6.30
CA GLU A 176 -4.22 -56.18 7.49
C GLU A 176 -5.47 -56.85 8.06
N GLN A 177 -6.04 -57.82 7.31
CA GLN A 177 -6.75 -58.91 7.94
C GLN A 177 -5.75 -60.07 8.06
N PRO A 178 -5.44 -60.52 9.27
CA PRO A 178 -4.66 -61.74 9.44
C PRO A 178 -5.51 -62.92 9.02
N ALA A 179 -5.02 -63.65 8.01
CA ALA A 179 -5.48 -65.02 7.72
C ALA A 179 -5.11 -65.89 8.92
N ALA A 180 -6.03 -66.05 9.85
CA ALA A 180 -5.88 -67.00 10.94
C ALA A 180 -6.99 -68.04 10.88
N SER A 181 -6.54 -69.22 10.65
CA SER A 181 -7.08 -70.50 11.10
C SER A 181 -8.41 -70.97 10.52
N PHE A 182 -8.32 -71.71 9.41
CA PHE A 182 -9.08 -72.92 9.22
C PHE A 182 -8.09 -74.13 9.15
N LEU A 183 -7.86 -74.77 10.31
CA LEU A 183 -7.41 -76.17 10.43
C LEU A 183 -8.03 -76.77 11.68
N VAL A 184 -8.80 -77.79 11.44
CA VAL A 184 -9.37 -78.94 12.16
C VAL A 184 -10.88 -78.91 12.17
#